data_9b04fd10ab970e0a268bdc767bbbef39
#
_entry.id   9b04fd10ab970e0a268bdc767bbbef39
#
_cell.length_a   1.000
_cell.length_b   1.000
_cell.length_c   1.000
_cell.angle_alpha   90.00
_cell.angle_beta   90.00
_cell.angle_gamma   90.00
#
_symmetry.space_group_name_H-M   'P 1'
#
loop_
_entity.id
_entity.type
_entity.pdbx_description
1 polymer ?
#
loop_
_entity_poly.entity_id
_entity_poly.type
_entity_poly.pdbx_seq_one_letter_code
_entity_poly.pdbx_strand_id
1 'polypeptide(L)'
;EQTIMAEDFDDRIDVIPVSNPNIFSQAQRIALAQSQLELAMQAPDLHNSQEAFRRMYEALGVRDIDSILKAPELEEPLPKDPAQENVDALESTELKAFEGQDHDAHIMAHLTFIAGGLVQTLPNVVMTMQKHVLEHIKLKAREQAAIQFVQQNQGQPASEDQMLQIEALVAQI
;
A
#
# COMPACT_ATOMS: atom_id res chain seq x y z
N GLU A 1 28.71 -54.37 1.28
CA GLU A 1 28.95 -53.72 2.60
C GLU A 1 30.41 -53.33 2.66
N GLN A 2 30.68 -52.03 2.76
CA GLN A 2 32.02 -51.51 2.92
C GLN A 2 32.24 -51.31 4.42
N THR A 3 33.20 -52.07 4.98
CA THR A 3 33.52 -51.96 6.41
C THR A 3 34.39 -50.74 6.60
N ILE A 4 33.90 -49.77 7.36
CA ILE A 4 34.65 -48.56 7.75
C ILE A 4 35.55 -48.94 8.92
N MET A 5 36.86 -48.78 8.76
CA MET A 5 37.87 -49.07 9.79
C MET A 5 38.26 -47.76 10.51
N ALA A 6 38.78 -47.88 11.74
CA ALA A 6 39.25 -46.70 12.51
C ALA A 6 40.38 -45.94 11.79
N GLU A 7 41.07 -46.60 10.86
CA GLU A 7 42.14 -46.04 10.04
C GLU A 7 41.64 -45.15 8.90
N ASP A 8 40.33 -45.20 8.58
CA ASP A 8 39.67 -44.33 7.61
C ASP A 8 39.42 -42.90 8.18
N PHE A 9 39.57 -42.75 9.49
CA PHE A 9 39.53 -41.44 10.16
C PHE A 9 40.95 -40.96 10.35
N ASP A 10 41.47 -40.20 9.37
CA ASP A 10 42.74 -39.55 9.56
C ASP A 10 42.54 -38.33 10.47
N ASP A 11 43.40 -38.12 11.50
CA ASP A 11 43.35 -37.07 12.51
C ASP A 11 43.45 -35.64 11.94
N ARG A 12 43.21 -35.44 10.63
CA ARG A 12 43.29 -34.14 9.96
C ARG A 12 41.95 -33.42 9.87
N ILE A 13 40.84 -34.03 10.29
CA ILE A 13 39.53 -33.40 10.31
C ILE A 13 39.07 -33.27 11.75
N ASP A 14 39.22 -32.10 12.28
CA ASP A 14 38.64 -31.74 13.57
C ASP A 14 37.16 -31.42 13.37
N VAL A 15 36.27 -32.35 13.72
CA VAL A 15 34.83 -32.14 13.69
C VAL A 15 34.42 -31.39 14.95
N ILE A 16 34.40 -30.07 14.87
CA ILE A 16 33.82 -29.24 15.94
C ILE A 16 32.30 -29.28 15.78
N PRO A 17 31.54 -29.88 16.71
CA PRO A 17 30.08 -29.81 16.67
C PRO A 17 29.66 -28.38 16.96
N VAL A 18 29.28 -27.62 15.93
CA VAL A 18 28.71 -26.32 16.08
C VAL A 18 27.22 -26.47 16.45
N SER A 19 26.95 -26.57 17.73
CA SER A 19 25.59 -26.48 18.24
C SER A 19 25.16 -25.01 18.15
N ASN A 20 24.32 -24.67 17.19
CA ASN A 20 23.64 -23.37 17.19
C ASN A 20 22.49 -23.48 18.20
N PRO A 21 22.56 -22.81 19.37
CA PRO A 21 21.49 -22.85 20.36
C PRO A 21 20.14 -22.28 19.85
N ASN A 22 20.13 -21.60 18.70
CA ASN A 22 18.94 -21.06 18.06
C ASN A 22 18.32 -21.99 17.00
N ILE A 23 18.79 -23.23 16.85
CA ILE A 23 18.13 -24.21 15.98
C ILE A 23 16.88 -24.73 16.70
N PHE A 24 15.77 -24.06 16.48
CA PHE A 24 14.47 -24.59 16.87
C PHE A 24 14.10 -25.80 16.00
N SER A 25 13.58 -26.86 16.62
CA SER A 25 12.96 -27.95 15.87
C SER A 25 11.76 -27.41 15.08
N GLN A 26 11.36 -28.09 14.02
CA GLN A 26 10.18 -27.70 13.24
C GLN A 26 8.93 -27.57 14.14
N ALA A 27 8.75 -28.49 15.08
CA ALA A 27 7.64 -28.44 16.04
C ALA A 27 7.66 -27.17 16.91
N GLN A 28 8.84 -26.72 17.36
CA GLN A 28 8.98 -25.49 18.12
C GLN A 28 8.68 -24.25 17.27
N ARG A 29 9.10 -24.22 16.01
CA ARG A 29 8.77 -23.12 15.08
C ARG A 29 7.28 -23.02 14.84
N ILE A 30 6.60 -24.15 14.64
CA ILE A 30 5.14 -24.21 14.49
C ILE A 30 4.46 -23.70 15.75
N ALA A 31 4.87 -24.17 16.94
CA ALA A 31 4.26 -23.74 18.20
C ALA A 31 4.42 -22.22 18.45
N LEU A 32 5.61 -21.65 18.15
CA LEU A 32 5.84 -20.21 18.27
C LEU A 32 5.00 -19.41 17.27
N ALA A 33 4.92 -19.84 16.01
CA ALA A 33 4.11 -19.19 15.00
C ALA A 33 2.62 -19.26 15.32
N GLN A 34 2.15 -20.40 15.86
CA GLN A 34 0.77 -20.54 16.33
C GLN A 34 0.45 -19.57 17.47
N SER A 35 1.32 -19.49 18.49
CA SER A 35 1.16 -18.54 19.59
C SER A 35 1.14 -17.08 19.11
N GLN A 36 1.98 -16.72 18.14
CA GLN A 36 1.98 -15.38 17.53
C GLN A 36 0.66 -15.11 16.78
N LEU A 37 0.16 -16.10 16.03
CA LEU A 37 -1.10 -15.97 15.32
C LEU A 37 -2.28 -15.82 16.29
N GLU A 38 -2.31 -16.59 17.37
CA GLU A 38 -3.33 -16.49 18.41
C GLU A 38 -3.35 -15.09 19.05
N LEU A 39 -2.18 -14.53 19.39
CA LEU A 39 -2.06 -13.17 19.91
C LEU A 39 -2.54 -12.12 18.89
N ALA A 40 -2.18 -12.27 17.62
CA ALA A 40 -2.61 -11.37 16.57
C ALA A 40 -4.13 -11.40 16.37
N MET A 41 -4.75 -12.59 16.50
CA MET A 41 -6.21 -12.73 16.39
C MET A 41 -6.96 -12.17 17.60
N GLN A 42 -6.34 -12.15 18.79
CA GLN A 42 -6.95 -11.58 20.00
C GLN A 42 -6.91 -10.04 20.00
N ALA A 43 -5.93 -9.43 19.36
CA ALA A 43 -5.77 -7.98 19.30
C ALA A 43 -5.37 -7.54 17.87
N PRO A 44 -6.29 -7.63 16.90
CA PRO A 44 -6.00 -7.35 15.49
C PRO A 44 -5.54 -5.91 15.25
N ASP A 45 -6.02 -4.95 16.05
CA ASP A 45 -5.64 -3.54 15.94
C ASP A 45 -4.18 -3.26 16.30
N LEU A 46 -3.54 -4.16 17.06
CA LEU A 46 -2.14 -4.03 17.48
C LEU A 46 -1.17 -4.86 16.64
N HIS A 47 -1.67 -5.76 15.80
CA HIS A 47 -0.85 -6.74 15.10
C HIS A 47 -1.17 -6.78 13.61
N ASN A 48 -0.14 -6.99 12.81
CA ASN A 48 -0.32 -7.36 11.40
C ASN A 48 -0.72 -8.84 11.31
N SER A 49 -2.03 -9.10 11.26
CA SER A 49 -2.59 -10.45 11.20
C SER A 49 -2.11 -11.22 9.96
N GLN A 50 -1.94 -10.54 8.83
CA GLN A 50 -1.49 -11.15 7.59
C GLN A 50 -0.05 -11.66 7.71
N GLU A 51 0.83 -10.89 8.33
CA GLU A 51 2.20 -11.30 8.60
C GLU A 51 2.25 -12.49 9.58
N ALA A 52 1.34 -12.52 10.56
CA ALA A 52 1.23 -13.65 11.48
C ALA A 52 0.79 -14.93 10.76
N PHE A 53 -0.16 -14.85 9.82
CA PHE A 53 -0.53 -15.98 8.96
C PHE A 53 0.63 -16.40 8.06
N ARG A 54 1.36 -15.48 7.45
CA ARG A 54 2.54 -15.78 6.62
C ARG A 54 3.56 -16.59 7.40
N ARG A 55 3.92 -16.15 8.60
CA ARG A 55 4.87 -16.87 9.48
C ARG A 55 4.37 -18.27 9.87
N MET A 56 3.08 -18.43 10.06
CA MET A 56 2.48 -19.72 10.33
C MET A 56 2.64 -20.67 9.12
N TYR A 57 2.34 -20.21 7.91
CA TYR A 57 2.51 -20.99 6.69
C TYR A 57 3.99 -21.33 6.42
N GLU A 58 4.91 -20.40 6.67
CA GLU A 58 6.35 -20.63 6.58
C GLU A 58 6.81 -21.72 7.57
N ALA A 59 6.35 -21.67 8.82
CA ALA A 59 6.65 -22.67 9.84
C ALA A 59 6.12 -24.05 9.47
N LEU A 60 4.96 -24.12 8.82
CA LEU A 60 4.36 -25.35 8.29
C LEU A 60 5.07 -25.87 7.02
N GLY A 61 5.95 -25.07 6.40
CA GLY A 61 6.64 -25.43 5.17
C GLY A 61 5.75 -25.36 3.92
N VAL A 62 4.69 -24.58 3.96
CA VAL A 62 3.79 -24.35 2.82
C VAL A 62 4.56 -23.61 1.72
N ARG A 63 4.42 -24.09 0.48
CA ARG A 63 4.93 -23.41 -0.71
C ARG A 63 3.83 -22.55 -1.30
N ASP A 64 4.23 -21.50 -2.05
CA ASP A 64 3.32 -20.61 -2.75
C ASP A 64 2.33 -19.88 -1.81
N ILE A 65 2.86 -19.37 -0.68
CA ILE A 65 2.07 -18.66 0.34
C ILE A 65 1.30 -17.49 -0.27
N ASP A 66 1.88 -16.80 -1.25
CA ASP A 66 1.25 -15.64 -1.91
C ASP A 66 0.01 -16.03 -2.75
N SER A 67 -0.15 -17.30 -3.09
CA SER A 67 -1.37 -17.79 -3.74
C SER A 67 -2.51 -18.06 -2.75
N ILE A 68 -2.17 -18.27 -1.48
CA ILE A 68 -3.11 -18.60 -0.39
C ILE A 68 -3.51 -17.33 0.37
N LEU A 69 -2.50 -16.52 0.73
CA LEU A 69 -2.73 -15.22 1.35
C LEU A 69 -3.07 -14.20 0.29
N LYS A 70 -4.23 -13.55 0.44
CA LYS A 70 -4.55 -12.36 -0.35
C LYS A 70 -3.44 -11.33 -0.14
N ALA A 71 -3.11 -10.58 -1.19
CA ALA A 71 -2.29 -9.38 -1.03
C ALA A 71 -2.93 -8.48 0.05
N PRO A 72 -2.12 -7.81 0.90
CA PRO A 72 -2.68 -6.82 1.79
C PRO A 72 -3.55 -5.88 0.95
N GLU A 73 -4.81 -5.70 1.33
CA GLU A 73 -5.56 -4.56 0.83
C GLU A 73 -4.73 -3.35 1.26
N LEU A 74 -4.09 -2.72 0.28
CA LEU A 74 -3.48 -1.42 0.51
C LEU A 74 -4.62 -0.57 1.08
N GLU A 75 -4.50 -0.12 2.32
CA GLU A 75 -5.44 0.82 2.89
C GLU A 75 -5.58 1.94 1.87
N GLU A 76 -6.78 2.10 1.31
CA GLU A 76 -6.99 3.18 0.36
C GLU A 76 -6.64 4.48 1.09
N PRO A 77 -5.78 5.31 0.51
CA PRO A 77 -5.41 6.56 1.15
C PRO A 77 -6.67 7.36 1.43
N LEU A 78 -6.83 7.80 2.68
CA LEU A 78 -7.97 8.59 3.11
C LEU A 78 -7.84 10.03 2.62
N PRO A 79 -8.98 10.72 2.34
CA PRO A 79 -8.97 12.15 2.03
C PRO A 79 -8.25 12.95 3.12
N LYS A 80 -7.35 13.84 2.72
CA LYS A 80 -6.57 14.68 3.63
C LYS A 80 -6.92 16.16 3.43
N ASP A 81 -6.53 16.97 4.40
CA ASP A 81 -6.55 18.41 4.28
C ASP A 81 -5.46 18.90 3.29
N PRO A 82 -5.72 19.93 2.48
CA PRO A 82 -4.75 20.39 1.47
C PRO A 82 -3.42 20.86 2.07
N ALA A 83 -3.40 21.33 3.31
CA ALA A 83 -2.13 21.68 3.97
C ALA A 83 -1.32 20.45 4.31
N GLN A 84 -1.96 19.36 4.73
CA GLN A 84 -1.30 18.08 4.99
C GLN A 84 -0.75 17.47 3.69
N GLU A 85 -1.49 17.54 2.60
CA GLU A 85 -1.04 17.06 1.29
C GLU A 85 0.18 17.84 0.78
N ASN A 86 0.25 19.17 1.06
CA ASN A 86 1.44 19.96 0.77
C ASN A 86 2.69 19.47 1.54
N VAL A 87 2.53 19.05 2.80
CA VAL A 87 3.63 18.46 3.60
C VAL A 87 4.00 17.09 3.04
N ASP A 88 3.02 16.25 2.74
CA ASP A 88 3.23 14.92 2.17
C ASP A 88 4.00 14.98 0.83
N ALA A 89 3.74 16.03 0.02
CA ALA A 89 4.50 16.27 -1.21
C ALA A 89 5.99 16.53 -0.97
N LEU A 90 6.34 17.22 0.12
CA LEU A 90 7.74 17.44 0.51
C LEU A 90 8.41 16.13 0.95
N GLU A 91 7.66 15.23 1.54
CA GLU A 91 8.10 13.90 1.99
C GLU A 91 8.12 12.86 0.87
N SER A 92 7.73 13.26 -0.35
CA SER A 92 7.61 12.36 -1.52
C SER A 92 6.57 11.26 -1.34
N THR A 93 5.56 11.51 -0.50
CA THR A 93 4.41 10.62 -0.32
C THR A 93 3.48 10.72 -1.53
N GLU A 94 2.88 9.62 -1.93
CA GLU A 94 1.90 9.61 -3.02
C GLU A 94 0.65 10.38 -2.63
N LEU A 95 0.22 11.29 -3.50
CA LEU A 95 -0.99 12.10 -3.34
C LEU A 95 -2.10 11.52 -4.20
N LYS A 96 -3.33 11.57 -3.69
CA LYS A 96 -4.53 11.13 -4.40
C LYS A 96 -5.70 12.07 -4.09
N ALA A 97 -6.36 12.56 -5.12
CA ALA A 97 -7.59 13.32 -4.97
C ALA A 97 -8.81 12.39 -4.89
N PHE A 98 -9.83 12.78 -4.15
CA PHE A 98 -11.04 12.00 -3.90
C PHE A 98 -12.30 12.77 -4.30
N GLU A 99 -13.31 12.04 -4.73
CA GLU A 99 -14.64 12.59 -4.99
C GLU A 99 -15.24 13.21 -3.72
N GLY A 100 -15.94 14.32 -3.86
CA GLY A 100 -16.60 15.00 -2.75
C GLY A 100 -15.69 15.89 -1.90
N GLN A 101 -14.40 16.01 -2.20
CA GLN A 101 -13.53 17.01 -1.57
C GLN A 101 -13.88 18.42 -2.04
N ASP A 102 -13.56 19.44 -1.25
CA ASP A 102 -13.58 20.83 -1.72
C ASP A 102 -12.42 21.08 -2.70
N HIS A 103 -12.65 20.69 -3.96
CA HIS A 103 -11.63 20.78 -5.01
C HIS A 103 -11.15 22.22 -5.23
N ASP A 104 -12.00 23.24 -5.02
CA ASP A 104 -11.60 24.63 -5.17
C ASP A 104 -10.61 25.05 -4.09
N ALA A 105 -10.87 24.67 -2.85
CA ALA A 105 -9.96 24.92 -1.74
C ALA A 105 -8.62 24.22 -1.93
N HIS A 106 -8.63 22.95 -2.36
CA HIS A 106 -7.41 22.17 -2.65
C HIS A 106 -6.60 22.81 -3.78
N ILE A 107 -7.21 23.09 -4.91
CA ILE A 107 -6.55 23.72 -6.06
C ILE A 107 -5.89 25.04 -5.65
N MET A 108 -6.62 25.89 -4.91
CA MET A 108 -6.09 27.18 -4.48
C MET A 108 -4.91 27.02 -3.51
N ALA A 109 -5.02 26.15 -2.52
CA ALA A 109 -3.97 25.89 -1.55
C ALA A 109 -2.71 25.32 -2.23
N HIS A 110 -2.88 24.35 -3.14
CA HIS A 110 -1.77 23.74 -3.85
C HIS A 110 -1.08 24.71 -4.83
N LEU A 111 -1.83 25.50 -5.58
CA LEU A 111 -1.25 26.53 -6.46
C LEU A 111 -0.48 27.58 -5.65
N THR A 112 -0.99 27.99 -4.50
CA THR A 112 -0.29 28.90 -3.59
C THR A 112 1.00 28.29 -3.07
N PHE A 113 0.96 27.01 -2.69
CA PHE A 113 2.14 26.28 -2.25
C PHE A 113 3.19 26.14 -3.35
N ILE A 114 2.79 25.77 -4.57
CA ILE A 114 3.68 25.67 -5.75
C ILE A 114 4.34 27.03 -6.03
N ALA A 115 3.62 28.14 -5.87
CA ALA A 115 4.15 29.49 -6.09
C ALA A 115 5.18 29.92 -5.04
N GLY A 116 5.32 29.20 -3.94
CA GLY A 116 6.29 29.47 -2.88
C GLY A 116 7.74 29.36 -3.37
N GLY A 117 8.55 30.39 -3.08
CA GLY A 117 9.94 30.47 -3.58
C GLY A 117 10.81 29.27 -3.24
N LEU A 118 10.60 28.66 -2.07
CA LEU A 118 11.32 27.43 -1.67
C LEU A 118 10.89 26.24 -2.54
N VAL A 119 9.57 26.06 -2.75
CA VAL A 119 9.02 24.92 -3.50
C VAL A 119 9.46 24.97 -4.96
N GLN A 120 9.58 26.18 -5.54
CA GLN A 120 10.08 26.39 -6.90
C GLN A 120 11.52 25.87 -7.09
N THR A 121 12.29 25.70 -6.02
CA THR A 121 13.65 25.10 -6.09
C THR A 121 13.62 23.57 -6.07
N LEU A 122 12.44 22.96 -5.90
CA LEU A 122 12.23 21.51 -5.77
C LEU A 122 11.40 20.97 -6.96
N PRO A 123 12.01 20.75 -8.13
CA PRO A 123 11.27 20.43 -9.36
C PRO A 123 10.40 19.17 -9.25
N ASN A 124 10.82 18.17 -8.49
CA ASN A 124 10.04 16.95 -8.28
C ASN A 124 8.76 17.23 -7.49
N VAL A 125 8.83 18.08 -6.47
CA VAL A 125 7.66 18.50 -5.67
C VAL A 125 6.69 19.29 -6.53
N VAL A 126 7.20 20.24 -7.32
CA VAL A 126 6.40 21.02 -8.27
C VAL A 126 5.65 20.10 -9.23
N MET A 127 6.34 19.13 -9.83
CA MET A 127 5.75 18.19 -10.79
C MET A 127 4.68 17.30 -10.13
N THR A 128 4.96 16.77 -8.94
CA THR A 128 3.99 15.96 -8.18
C THR A 128 2.75 16.76 -7.85
N MET A 129 2.92 17.99 -7.36
CA MET A 129 1.80 18.87 -7.02
C MET A 129 1.00 19.32 -8.24
N GLN A 130 1.65 19.59 -9.38
CA GLN A 130 0.94 19.90 -10.63
C GLN A 130 0.07 18.74 -11.10
N LYS A 131 0.60 17.52 -11.03
CA LYS A 131 -0.17 16.30 -11.32
C LYS A 131 -1.38 16.18 -10.39
N HIS A 132 -1.20 16.37 -9.11
CA HIS A 132 -2.26 16.29 -8.11
C HIS A 132 -3.32 17.38 -8.30
N VAL A 133 -2.93 18.63 -8.59
CA VAL A 133 -3.86 19.70 -8.96
C VAL A 133 -4.69 19.32 -10.19
N LEU A 134 -4.08 18.67 -11.18
CA LEU A 134 -4.81 18.19 -12.37
C LEU A 134 -5.84 17.10 -12.00
N GLU A 135 -5.54 16.24 -11.04
CA GLU A 135 -6.52 15.26 -10.54
C GLU A 135 -7.75 15.96 -9.92
N HIS A 136 -7.52 16.98 -9.06
CA HIS A 136 -8.61 17.78 -8.51
C HIS A 136 -9.43 18.50 -9.59
N ILE A 137 -8.78 19.06 -10.60
CA ILE A 137 -9.48 19.71 -11.72
C ILE A 137 -10.38 18.72 -12.47
N LYS A 138 -9.88 17.51 -12.72
CA LYS A 138 -10.65 16.45 -13.41
C LYS A 138 -11.84 15.98 -12.57
N LEU A 139 -11.66 15.73 -11.29
CA LEU A 139 -12.76 15.34 -10.40
C LEU A 139 -13.81 16.44 -10.31
N LYS A 140 -13.40 17.71 -10.12
CA LYS A 140 -14.30 18.84 -10.13
C LYS A 140 -15.11 18.95 -11.42
N ALA A 141 -14.44 18.81 -12.56
CA ALA A 141 -15.12 18.85 -13.87
C ALA A 141 -16.14 17.72 -14.01
N ARG A 142 -15.79 16.52 -13.55
CA ARG A 142 -16.68 15.34 -13.54
C ARG A 142 -17.91 15.59 -12.65
N GLU A 143 -17.71 16.06 -11.44
CA GLU A 143 -18.79 16.35 -10.50
C GLU A 143 -19.72 17.45 -11.02
N GLN A 144 -19.15 18.52 -11.57
CA GLN A 144 -19.94 19.61 -12.15
C GLN A 144 -20.75 19.13 -13.36
N ALA A 145 -20.16 18.32 -14.23
CA ALA A 145 -20.88 17.73 -15.37
C ALA A 145 -22.01 16.80 -14.90
N ALA A 146 -21.79 15.99 -13.87
CA ALA A 146 -22.80 15.12 -13.30
C ALA A 146 -23.97 15.94 -12.70
N ILE A 147 -23.67 17.01 -11.96
CA ILE A 147 -24.69 17.92 -11.38
C ILE A 147 -25.51 18.59 -12.49
N GLN A 148 -24.87 19.14 -13.52
CA GLN A 148 -25.55 19.77 -14.64
C GLN A 148 -26.45 18.77 -15.37
N PHE A 149 -25.99 17.55 -15.53
CA PHE A 149 -26.77 16.49 -16.19
C PHE A 149 -28.04 16.14 -15.39
N VAL A 150 -27.91 15.98 -14.06
CA VAL A 150 -29.05 15.72 -13.17
C VAL A 150 -30.07 16.87 -13.24
N GLN A 151 -29.60 18.12 -13.28
CA GLN A 151 -30.46 19.29 -13.40
C GLN A 151 -31.22 19.32 -14.76
N GLN A 152 -30.56 18.97 -15.86
CA GLN A 152 -31.17 18.91 -17.19
C GLN A 152 -32.17 17.75 -17.32
N ASN A 153 -31.93 16.65 -16.63
CA ASN A 153 -32.76 15.43 -16.65
C ASN A 153 -33.83 15.38 -15.55
N GLN A 154 -34.31 16.50 -15.07
CA GLN A 154 -35.39 16.60 -14.09
C GLN A 154 -35.11 15.81 -12.79
N GLY A 155 -33.85 15.74 -12.37
CA GLY A 155 -33.44 15.07 -11.15
C GLY A 155 -33.13 13.57 -11.30
N GLN A 156 -33.16 13.02 -12.52
CA GLN A 156 -32.75 11.64 -12.75
C GLN A 156 -31.22 11.54 -12.86
N PRO A 157 -30.59 10.53 -12.24
CA PRO A 157 -29.15 10.33 -12.38
C PRO A 157 -28.79 9.96 -13.83
N ALA A 158 -27.56 10.25 -14.22
CA ALA A 158 -27.03 9.86 -15.53
C ALA A 158 -27.02 8.33 -15.69
N SER A 159 -27.41 7.85 -16.86
CA SER A 159 -27.24 6.43 -17.24
C SER A 159 -25.75 6.10 -17.40
N GLU A 160 -25.41 4.80 -17.43
CA GLU A 160 -24.03 4.35 -17.64
C GLU A 160 -23.42 4.91 -18.93
N ASP A 161 -24.16 4.92 -20.03
CA ASP A 161 -23.70 5.49 -21.31
C ASP A 161 -23.43 7.00 -21.22
N GLN A 162 -24.21 7.70 -20.45
CA GLN A 162 -24.06 9.14 -20.24
C GLN A 162 -22.88 9.44 -19.31
N MET A 163 -22.65 8.63 -18.29
CA MET A 163 -21.45 8.70 -17.47
C MET A 163 -20.18 8.48 -18.29
N LEU A 164 -20.17 7.51 -19.20
CA LEU A 164 -19.05 7.28 -20.11
C LEU A 164 -18.78 8.48 -21.02
N GLN A 165 -19.83 9.20 -21.47
CA GLN A 165 -19.65 10.42 -22.25
C GLN A 165 -19.04 11.54 -21.42
N ILE A 166 -19.47 11.71 -20.17
CA ILE A 166 -18.87 12.67 -19.23
C ILE A 166 -17.40 12.36 -19.01
N GLU A 167 -17.06 11.08 -18.77
CA GLU A 167 -15.67 10.67 -18.58
C GLU A 167 -14.80 10.92 -19.83
N ALA A 168 -15.35 10.67 -21.02
CA ALA A 168 -14.66 10.96 -22.28
C ALA A 168 -14.40 12.46 -22.47
N LEU A 169 -15.29 13.33 -22.02
CA LEU A 169 -15.10 14.80 -22.05
C LEU A 169 -14.06 15.24 -21.04
N VAL A 170 -14.12 14.72 -19.81
CA VAL A 170 -13.18 15.05 -18.74
C VAL A 170 -11.75 14.55 -19.07
N ALA A 171 -11.62 13.45 -19.78
CA ALA A 171 -10.33 12.92 -20.21
C ALA A 171 -9.59 13.82 -21.24
N GLN A 172 -10.28 14.82 -21.81
CA GLN A 172 -9.69 15.79 -22.74
C GLN A 172 -9.10 17.04 -22.03
N ILE A 173 -9.33 17.16 -20.73
CA ILE A 173 -8.75 18.20 -19.88
C ILE A 173 -7.38 17.76 -19.38
#